data_6466d3a53623f8d084adce1a5c55e268
#
_entry.id   6466d3a53623f8d084adce1a5c55e268
#
_cell.length_a   1.000
_cell.length_b   1.000
_cell.length_c   1.000
_cell.angle_alpha   90.00
_cell.angle_beta   90.00
_cell.angle_gamma   90.00
#
_symmetry.space_group_name_H-M   'P 1'
#
loop_
_entity.id
_entity.type
_entity.pdbx_description
1 polymer ?
#
loop_
_entity_poly.entity_id
_entity_poly.type
_entity_poly.pdbx_seq_one_letter_code
_entity_poly.pdbx_strand_id
1 'polypeptide(L)'
;MNNSATTRTITKIALEYNGNDRGTAEVVASNYLLSNTAEGQFNEMKTVADRNPKVKKWALTGYISQPDEIGRKLKDEEFAEIATKALWKIGVTNKNQYRLDIHNSTKHKHIHFIVNRIDISGKCTVKAHDIGRRFGEAVREVCKEKGLITDVEIGIQKKEEMLKSLTEVIRSEDNFDDLILEMKKRGFEIQLSSNVRDGISGMRIMMEKDKNHQTERVYKAGYKLSEISNQLKISEIKSFFEVKTAVKEVQKYASNLKEFRENIQQKGFSVKMQYNGEFKANQKNEIQDIWINKVDSNQQKSGFFFRKNVGFSLSAIDPGLDDLVKSLSQNSVNNDASNHLKSDPNESLIDIAGELIGDFLNPTYVSQDEDELWKKKRKLRR
;
A
#
# COMPACT_ATOMS: atom_id res chain seq x y z
N MET A 1 -4.47 13.74 3.46
CA MET A 1 -3.47 14.63 4.08
C MET A 1 -2.58 13.86 5.03
N ASN A 2 -1.25 13.92 4.84
CA ASN A 2 -0.31 13.33 5.80
C ASN A 2 -0.35 14.11 7.10
N ASN A 3 -0.29 13.44 8.24
CA ASN A 3 -0.42 14.09 9.53
C ASN A 3 0.30 13.30 10.64
N SER A 4 0.63 13.99 11.70
CA SER A 4 1.18 13.38 12.91
C SER A 4 0.79 14.20 14.13
N ALA A 5 0.55 13.54 15.25
CA ALA A 5 0.33 14.18 16.55
C ALA A 5 0.92 13.36 17.67
N THR A 6 1.62 14.02 18.61
CA THR A 6 2.21 13.38 19.78
C THR A 6 2.16 14.29 21.01
N THR A 7 2.03 13.69 22.19
CA THR A 7 2.11 14.43 23.44
C THR A 7 3.52 14.37 24.02
N ARG A 8 4.07 15.52 24.41
CA ARG A 8 5.41 15.61 25.00
C ARG A 8 5.54 16.78 25.98
N THR A 9 6.64 16.85 26.66
CA THR A 9 7.14 18.08 27.27
C THR A 9 7.95 18.80 26.21
N ILE A 10 7.79 20.11 26.10
CA ILE A 10 8.56 20.96 25.16
C ILE A 10 9.43 21.95 25.93
N THR A 11 10.36 22.55 25.19
CA THR A 11 11.12 23.73 25.58
C THR A 11 10.85 24.85 24.57
N LYS A 12 11.38 26.05 24.80
CA LYS A 12 11.26 27.17 23.85
C LYS A 12 11.74 26.82 22.43
N ILE A 13 12.71 25.89 22.32
CA ILE A 13 13.25 25.43 21.03
C ILE A 13 12.16 24.90 20.10
N ALA A 14 11.09 24.28 20.64
CA ALA A 14 10.00 23.79 19.81
C ALA A 14 9.22 24.92 19.13
N LEU A 15 9.03 26.03 19.81
CA LEU A 15 8.39 27.24 19.25
C LEU A 15 9.33 27.98 18.28
N GLU A 16 10.62 28.04 18.60
CA GLU A 16 11.65 28.60 17.71
C GLU A 16 11.72 27.81 16.40
N TYR A 17 11.73 26.46 16.47
CA TYR A 17 11.77 25.60 15.30
C TYR A 17 10.54 25.79 14.40
N ASN A 18 9.34 25.77 15.00
CA ASN A 18 8.10 25.94 14.23
C ASN A 18 8.00 27.34 13.61
N GLY A 19 8.50 28.37 14.29
CA GLY A 19 8.46 29.74 13.82
C GLY A 19 9.58 30.12 12.86
N ASN A 20 10.47 29.20 12.48
CA ASN A 20 11.64 29.58 11.66
C ASN A 20 11.46 29.27 10.17
N ASP A 21 11.14 28.02 9.79
CA ASP A 21 11.06 27.59 8.37
C ASP A 21 12.04 28.32 7.44
N ARG A 22 13.33 28.36 7.81
CA ARG A 22 14.35 29.16 7.08
C ARG A 22 14.02 30.65 6.95
N GLY A 23 13.27 31.19 7.92
CA GLY A 23 12.82 32.59 7.92
C GLY A 23 11.50 32.85 7.18
N THR A 24 10.79 31.82 6.72
CA THR A 24 9.55 31.96 5.95
C THR A 24 8.31 31.38 6.63
N ALA A 25 8.43 30.95 7.90
CA ALA A 25 7.27 30.50 8.67
C ALA A 25 6.29 31.64 8.96
N GLU A 26 5.01 31.40 8.74
CA GLU A 26 3.95 32.34 9.05
C GLU A 26 3.01 31.77 10.12
N VAL A 27 2.71 32.58 11.15
CA VAL A 27 1.70 32.23 12.16
C VAL A 27 0.32 32.45 11.56
N VAL A 28 -0.43 31.38 11.30
CA VAL A 28 -1.76 31.45 10.69
C VAL A 28 -2.90 31.41 11.69
N ALA A 29 -2.64 30.92 12.90
CA ALA A 29 -3.59 30.97 13.99
C ALA A 29 -2.86 30.88 15.34
N SER A 30 -3.35 31.61 16.32
CA SER A 30 -2.91 31.52 17.71
C SER A 30 -4.04 31.81 18.67
N ASN A 31 -3.97 31.29 19.88
CA ASN A 31 -4.96 31.52 20.92
C ASN A 31 -4.32 31.64 22.30
N TYR A 32 -4.70 32.68 23.05
CA TYR A 32 -4.20 32.98 24.40
C TYR A 32 -2.65 33.03 24.50
N LEU A 33 -1.99 33.53 23.47
CA LEU A 33 -0.58 33.84 23.43
C LEU A 33 -0.42 35.34 23.14
N LEU A 34 0.10 36.07 24.09
CA LEU A 34 0.25 37.55 24.03
C LEU A 34 1.64 37.95 23.55
N SER A 35 2.65 37.16 23.89
CA SER A 35 4.03 37.42 23.47
C SER A 35 4.26 37.14 22.00
N ASN A 36 5.07 37.96 21.36
CA ASN A 36 5.52 37.74 19.97
C ASN A 36 6.82 36.94 19.88
N THR A 37 7.43 36.58 21.04
CA THR A 37 8.68 35.81 21.08
C THR A 37 8.42 34.35 21.47
N ALA A 38 9.21 33.44 20.93
CA ALA A 38 9.11 32.02 21.26
C ALA A 38 9.34 31.75 22.77
N GLU A 39 10.24 32.50 23.40
CA GLU A 39 10.51 32.42 24.83
C GLU A 39 9.32 32.90 25.67
N GLY A 40 8.74 34.04 25.31
CA GLY A 40 7.55 34.57 25.99
C GLY A 40 6.35 33.63 25.84
N GLN A 41 6.06 33.14 24.63
CA GLN A 41 5.00 32.16 24.40
C GLN A 41 5.22 30.85 25.16
N PHE A 42 6.47 30.38 25.23
CA PHE A 42 6.81 29.21 26.04
C PHE A 42 6.51 29.46 27.53
N ASN A 43 6.88 30.62 28.08
CA ASN A 43 6.64 30.96 29.48
C ASN A 43 5.13 31.06 29.77
N GLU A 44 4.36 31.66 28.88
CA GLU A 44 2.90 31.73 28.96
C GLU A 44 2.27 30.32 28.96
N MET A 45 2.67 29.46 28.02
CA MET A 45 2.20 28.06 27.98
C MET A 45 2.61 27.28 29.22
N LYS A 46 3.84 27.45 29.69
CA LYS A 46 4.37 26.76 30.85
C LYS A 46 3.64 27.18 32.10
N THR A 47 3.34 28.45 32.29
CA THR A 47 2.56 28.99 33.42
C THR A 47 1.17 28.35 33.49
N VAL A 48 0.49 28.17 32.38
CA VAL A 48 -0.81 27.49 32.33
C VAL A 48 -0.65 26.00 32.55
N ALA A 49 0.39 25.38 31.99
CA ALA A 49 0.66 23.94 32.17
C ALA A 49 0.93 23.58 33.63
N ASP A 50 1.61 24.46 34.38
CA ASP A 50 1.95 24.25 35.77
C ASP A 50 0.74 24.29 36.73
N ARG A 51 -0.43 24.77 36.27
CA ARG A 51 -1.70 24.64 36.98
C ARG A 51 -2.16 23.18 37.13
N ASN A 52 -1.61 22.26 36.33
CA ASN A 52 -1.90 20.83 36.44
C ASN A 52 -0.62 19.99 36.41
N PRO A 53 0.16 19.95 37.51
CA PRO A 53 1.46 19.29 37.55
C PRO A 53 1.41 17.76 37.41
N LYS A 54 0.19 17.17 37.46
CA LYS A 54 -0.02 15.73 37.22
C LYS A 54 0.18 15.38 35.75
N VAL A 55 -0.01 16.34 34.83
CA VAL A 55 0.11 16.14 33.36
C VAL A 55 1.54 16.46 32.93
N LYS A 56 2.45 15.49 33.03
CA LYS A 56 3.86 15.71 32.64
C LYS A 56 4.05 16.05 31.17
N LYS A 57 3.37 15.34 30.25
CA LYS A 57 3.40 15.61 28.81
C LYS A 57 2.30 16.62 28.46
N TRP A 58 2.49 17.87 28.87
CA TRP A 58 1.50 18.93 28.78
C TRP A 58 1.27 19.51 27.37
N ALA A 59 2.23 19.35 26.46
CA ALA A 59 2.11 19.85 25.10
C ALA A 59 1.65 18.75 24.14
N LEU A 60 0.78 19.08 23.21
CA LEU A 60 0.48 18.35 21.98
C LEU A 60 1.18 19.05 20.83
N THR A 61 1.99 18.31 20.07
CA THR A 61 2.69 18.83 18.90
C THR A 61 2.46 17.94 17.71
N GLY A 62 2.50 18.49 16.51
CA GLY A 62 2.35 17.71 15.31
C GLY A 62 2.34 18.57 14.05
N TYR A 63 1.93 17.96 12.97
CA TYR A 63 1.80 18.64 11.69
C TYR A 63 0.67 18.04 10.84
N ILE A 64 0.22 18.81 9.86
CA ILE A 64 -0.59 18.36 8.74
C ILE A 64 0.13 18.82 7.47
N SER A 65 0.34 17.92 6.51
CA SER A 65 0.98 18.22 5.24
C SER A 65 0.01 17.99 4.09
N GLN A 66 -0.02 18.93 3.16
CA GLN A 66 -0.81 18.83 1.95
C GLN A 66 -0.08 17.92 0.95
N PRO A 67 -0.65 16.78 0.54
CA PRO A 67 -0.08 15.95 -0.51
C PRO A 67 -0.37 16.52 -1.90
N ASP A 68 0.46 16.15 -2.89
CA ASP A 68 0.32 16.60 -4.28
C ASP A 68 -1.01 16.12 -4.90
N GLU A 69 -1.53 14.98 -4.47
CA GLU A 69 -2.76 14.36 -4.96
C GLU A 69 -4.03 15.19 -4.70
N ILE A 70 -3.96 16.22 -3.86
CA ILE A 70 -5.09 17.17 -3.71
C ILE A 70 -5.31 17.99 -4.99
N GLY A 71 -4.30 18.10 -5.84
CA GLY A 71 -4.42 18.72 -7.17
C GLY A 71 -4.51 20.25 -7.16
N ARG A 72 -4.67 20.88 -5.98
CA ARG A 72 -4.68 22.35 -5.80
C ARG A 72 -3.97 22.74 -4.52
N LYS A 73 -3.35 23.91 -4.52
CA LYS A 73 -2.83 24.49 -3.28
C LYS A 73 -3.99 25.07 -2.48
N LEU A 74 -4.13 24.63 -1.24
CA LEU A 74 -5.05 25.24 -0.29
C LEU A 74 -4.56 26.64 0.07
N LYS A 75 -5.49 27.60 0.25
CA LYS A 75 -5.19 28.89 0.85
C LYS A 75 -4.79 28.68 2.31
N ASP A 76 -4.02 29.61 2.87
CA ASP A 76 -3.51 29.51 4.24
C ASP A 76 -4.65 29.45 5.25
N GLU A 77 -5.69 30.26 5.05
CA GLU A 77 -6.86 30.30 5.91
C GLU A 77 -7.65 28.97 5.85
N GLU A 78 -7.83 28.41 4.65
CA GLU A 78 -8.51 27.13 4.46
C GLU A 78 -7.73 25.98 5.11
N PHE A 79 -6.41 26.02 5.01
CA PHE A 79 -5.55 25.01 5.61
C PHE A 79 -5.50 25.14 7.14
N ALA A 80 -5.44 26.38 7.66
CA ALA A 80 -5.54 26.67 9.09
C ALA A 80 -6.90 26.22 9.67
N GLU A 81 -7.99 26.42 8.93
CA GLU A 81 -9.32 25.94 9.32
C GLU A 81 -9.38 24.43 9.44
N ILE A 82 -8.78 23.69 8.48
CA ILE A 82 -8.70 22.21 8.56
C ILE A 82 -7.95 21.78 9.82
N ALA A 83 -6.80 22.38 10.10
CA ALA A 83 -5.99 22.08 11.27
C ALA A 83 -6.76 22.38 12.58
N THR A 84 -7.40 23.52 12.66
CA THR A 84 -8.14 23.95 13.83
C THR A 84 -9.36 23.05 14.09
N LYS A 85 -10.15 22.73 13.06
CA LYS A 85 -11.28 21.79 13.18
C LYS A 85 -10.83 20.40 13.62
N ALA A 86 -9.73 19.89 13.07
CA ALA A 86 -9.17 18.60 13.47
C ALA A 86 -8.71 18.61 14.95
N LEU A 87 -8.09 19.69 15.40
CA LEU A 87 -7.70 19.87 16.80
C LEU A 87 -8.93 19.90 17.72
N TRP A 88 -10.00 20.58 17.34
CA TRP A 88 -11.24 20.61 18.14
C TRP A 88 -11.87 19.23 18.28
N LYS A 89 -11.90 18.42 17.22
CA LYS A 89 -12.43 17.05 17.27
C LYS A 89 -11.68 16.14 18.26
N ILE A 90 -10.43 16.42 18.60
CA ILE A 90 -9.66 15.65 19.58
C ILE A 90 -9.70 16.22 21.00
N GLY A 91 -10.44 17.32 21.23
CA GLY A 91 -10.69 17.91 22.54
C GLY A 91 -9.95 19.21 22.82
N VAL A 92 -9.32 19.83 21.82
CA VAL A 92 -8.87 21.23 21.93
C VAL A 92 -10.11 22.12 21.93
N THR A 93 -10.11 23.13 22.76
CA THR A 93 -11.20 24.08 22.93
C THR A 93 -10.71 25.52 22.75
N ASN A 94 -11.63 26.47 22.72
CA ASN A 94 -11.30 27.89 22.71
C ASN A 94 -10.58 28.39 23.98
N LYS A 95 -10.46 27.54 25.03
CA LYS A 95 -9.71 27.83 26.26
C LYS A 95 -8.27 27.28 26.27
N ASN A 96 -7.88 26.52 25.26
CA ASN A 96 -6.51 26.02 25.14
C ASN A 96 -5.63 27.05 24.45
N GLN A 97 -4.41 27.19 24.95
CA GLN A 97 -3.36 27.93 24.23
C GLN A 97 -2.87 27.10 23.06
N TYR A 98 -2.77 27.69 21.88
CA TYR A 98 -2.17 27.05 20.73
C TYR A 98 -1.55 28.04 19.75
N ARG A 99 -0.65 27.54 18.92
CA ARG A 99 -0.06 28.23 17.80
C ARG A 99 0.02 27.27 16.60
N LEU A 100 -0.35 27.77 15.42
CA LEU A 100 -0.27 27.09 14.13
C LEU A 100 0.68 27.88 13.24
N ASP A 101 1.73 27.23 12.72
CA ASP A 101 2.73 27.81 11.85
C ASP A 101 2.69 27.13 10.48
N ILE A 102 2.50 27.90 9.40
CA ILE A 102 2.61 27.40 8.02
C ILE A 102 4.07 27.45 7.59
N HIS A 103 4.48 26.36 6.94
CA HIS A 103 5.78 26.20 6.30
C HIS A 103 5.60 26.00 4.80
N ASN A 104 6.25 26.86 4.01
CA ASN A 104 6.21 26.86 2.55
C ASN A 104 7.57 26.54 1.91
N SER A 105 8.66 26.43 2.69
CA SER A 105 10.02 26.20 2.18
C SER A 105 10.29 24.80 1.66
N THR A 106 9.39 23.84 1.91
CA THR A 106 9.53 22.45 1.49
C THR A 106 8.63 22.13 0.29
N LYS A 107 8.89 20.98 -0.37
CA LYS A 107 8.09 20.50 -1.52
C LYS A 107 6.59 20.53 -1.25
N HIS A 108 6.20 20.16 -0.03
CA HIS A 108 4.79 20.11 0.37
C HIS A 108 4.50 21.17 1.43
N LYS A 109 3.52 22.01 1.17
CA LYS A 109 2.99 22.95 2.16
C LYS A 109 2.50 22.20 3.38
N HIS A 110 2.89 22.64 4.59
CA HIS A 110 2.46 21.97 5.82
C HIS A 110 2.27 22.98 6.96
N ILE A 111 1.37 22.61 7.89
CA ILE A 111 1.14 23.34 9.13
C ILE A 111 1.74 22.56 10.27
N HIS A 112 2.61 23.18 11.05
CA HIS A 112 2.99 22.71 12.37
C HIS A 112 2.06 23.29 13.41
N PHE A 113 1.82 22.54 14.49
CA PHE A 113 1.06 23.04 15.63
C PHE A 113 1.70 22.68 16.96
N ILE A 114 1.56 23.61 17.92
CA ILE A 114 1.82 23.41 19.32
C ILE A 114 0.58 23.83 20.09
N VAL A 115 0.06 22.92 20.91
CA VAL A 115 -1.15 23.13 21.71
C VAL A 115 -0.84 22.80 23.17
N ASN A 116 -1.22 23.66 24.10
CA ASN A 116 -1.26 23.33 25.52
C ASN A 116 -2.47 22.44 25.79
N ARG A 117 -2.25 21.21 26.23
CA ARG A 117 -3.33 20.26 26.55
C ARG A 117 -4.11 20.66 27.80
N ILE A 118 -3.54 21.56 28.60
CA ILE A 118 -4.14 22.14 29.77
C ILE A 118 -4.72 23.50 29.36
N ASP A 119 -6.00 23.68 29.60
CA ASP A 119 -6.68 24.95 29.32
C ASP A 119 -6.36 26.02 30.38
N ILE A 120 -6.78 27.27 30.12
CA ILE A 120 -6.55 28.39 31.05
C ILE A 120 -7.17 28.17 32.44
N SER A 121 -8.11 27.23 32.61
CA SER A 121 -8.68 26.86 33.90
C SER A 121 -7.87 25.80 34.66
N GLY A 122 -6.83 25.22 34.05
CA GLY A 122 -6.02 24.14 34.62
C GLY A 122 -6.55 22.72 34.31
N LYS A 123 -7.59 22.60 33.49
CA LYS A 123 -8.17 21.30 33.08
C LYS A 123 -7.42 20.72 31.90
N CYS A 124 -7.04 19.45 31.97
CA CYS A 124 -6.51 18.73 30.80
C CYS A 124 -7.66 18.29 29.88
N THR A 125 -7.79 18.95 28.73
CA THR A 125 -8.88 18.72 27.76
C THR A 125 -8.53 17.66 26.73
N VAL A 126 -7.26 17.53 26.34
CA VAL A 126 -6.79 16.59 25.30
C VAL A 126 -6.20 15.34 25.93
N LYS A 127 -6.81 14.18 25.70
CA LYS A 127 -6.32 12.88 26.16
C LYS A 127 -5.08 12.46 25.36
N ALA A 128 -4.06 11.89 26.02
CA ALA A 128 -2.82 11.43 25.38
C ALA A 128 -2.94 10.06 24.70
N HIS A 129 -3.88 9.22 25.18
CA HIS A 129 -4.05 7.86 24.65
C HIS A 129 -4.43 7.90 23.18
N ASP A 130 -3.72 7.14 22.34
CA ASP A 130 -3.92 7.00 20.88
C ASP A 130 -4.04 8.34 20.13
N ILE A 131 -3.36 9.38 20.60
CA ILE A 131 -3.55 10.72 20.07
C ILE A 131 -3.21 10.82 18.58
N GLY A 132 -2.19 10.11 18.10
CA GLY A 132 -1.83 10.08 16.68
C GLY A 132 -2.97 9.51 15.82
N ARG A 133 -3.55 8.37 16.21
CA ARG A 133 -4.69 7.75 15.52
C ARG A 133 -5.92 8.67 15.54
N ARG A 134 -6.30 9.17 16.70
CA ARG A 134 -7.46 10.06 16.88
C ARG A 134 -7.33 11.34 16.07
N PHE A 135 -6.13 11.92 16.03
CA PHE A 135 -5.87 13.10 15.22
C PHE A 135 -5.96 12.79 13.73
N GLY A 136 -5.39 11.67 13.27
CA GLY A 136 -5.50 11.21 11.89
C GLY A 136 -6.96 10.99 11.45
N GLU A 137 -7.79 10.39 12.32
CA GLU A 137 -9.23 10.24 12.09
C GLU A 137 -9.94 11.61 11.98
N ALA A 138 -9.63 12.53 12.88
CA ALA A 138 -10.19 13.88 12.86
C ALA A 138 -9.81 14.65 11.59
N VAL A 139 -8.55 14.55 11.13
CA VAL A 139 -8.10 15.16 9.88
C VAL A 139 -8.86 14.59 8.68
N ARG A 140 -9.02 13.25 8.61
CA ARG A 140 -9.78 12.60 7.52
C ARG A 140 -11.24 13.03 7.49
N GLU A 141 -11.88 13.11 8.67
CA GLU A 141 -13.26 13.56 8.77
C GLU A 141 -13.42 14.99 8.23
N VAL A 142 -12.56 15.92 8.65
CA VAL A 142 -12.56 17.31 8.15
C VAL A 142 -12.26 17.37 6.64
N CYS A 143 -11.34 16.53 6.14
CA CYS A 143 -11.08 16.45 4.70
C CYS A 143 -12.33 16.01 3.92
N LYS A 144 -13.04 14.98 4.40
CA LYS A 144 -14.29 14.53 3.78
C LYS A 144 -15.38 15.60 3.79
N GLU A 145 -15.56 16.32 4.92
CA GLU A 145 -16.50 17.45 5.02
C GLU A 145 -16.21 18.54 3.97
N LYS A 146 -14.95 18.70 3.57
CA LYS A 146 -14.48 19.68 2.56
C LYS A 146 -14.35 19.09 1.14
N GLY A 147 -14.76 17.84 0.91
CA GLY A 147 -14.61 17.16 -0.37
C GLY A 147 -13.16 16.92 -0.80
N LEU A 148 -12.22 16.85 0.16
CA LEU A 148 -10.81 16.59 -0.09
C LEU A 148 -10.49 15.11 0.05
N ILE A 149 -9.62 14.61 -0.84
CA ILE A 149 -9.13 13.24 -0.78
C ILE A 149 -8.33 12.99 0.51
N THR A 150 -8.58 11.85 1.14
CA THR A 150 -7.90 11.46 2.39
C THR A 150 -6.60 10.70 2.12
N ASP A 151 -5.75 10.60 3.13
CA ASP A 151 -4.51 9.78 3.10
C ASP A 151 -4.80 8.29 2.82
N VAL A 152 -5.93 7.78 3.33
CA VAL A 152 -6.36 6.39 3.10
C VAL A 152 -6.73 6.19 1.63
N GLU A 153 -7.53 7.07 1.06
CA GLU A 153 -7.94 7.01 -0.36
C GLU A 153 -6.73 7.14 -1.29
N ILE A 154 -5.79 8.05 -0.98
CA ILE A 154 -4.51 8.17 -1.70
C ILE A 154 -3.72 6.85 -1.61
N GLY A 155 -3.66 6.26 -0.41
CA GLY A 155 -2.98 4.98 -0.20
C GLY A 155 -3.60 3.83 -1.01
N ILE A 156 -4.93 3.78 -1.11
CA ILE A 156 -5.65 2.80 -1.92
C ILE A 156 -5.31 2.99 -3.40
N GLN A 157 -5.46 4.20 -3.93
CA GLN A 157 -5.15 4.51 -5.33
C GLN A 157 -3.71 4.14 -5.72
N LYS A 158 -2.73 4.46 -4.83
CA LYS A 158 -1.33 4.08 -5.05
C LYS A 158 -1.13 2.56 -5.10
N LYS A 159 -1.78 1.81 -4.22
CA LYS A 159 -1.71 0.34 -4.21
C LYS A 159 -2.36 -0.28 -5.45
N GLU A 160 -3.48 0.25 -5.88
CA GLU A 160 -4.17 -0.19 -7.12
C GLU A 160 -3.28 0.06 -8.35
N GLU A 161 -2.67 1.24 -8.46
CA GLU A 161 -1.74 1.57 -9.54
C GLU A 161 -0.52 0.64 -9.53
N MET A 162 0.06 0.38 -8.34
CA MET A 162 1.17 -0.57 -8.17
C MET A 162 0.78 -1.99 -8.56
N LEU A 163 -0.38 -2.48 -8.11
CA LEU A 163 -0.85 -3.83 -8.41
C LEU A 163 -1.10 -4.01 -9.92
N LYS A 164 -1.79 -3.05 -10.52
CA LYS A 164 -2.05 -3.05 -11.98
C LYS A 164 -0.74 -3.11 -12.76
N SER A 165 0.19 -2.20 -12.50
CA SER A 165 1.48 -2.19 -13.20
C SER A 165 2.28 -3.46 -12.96
N LEU A 166 2.33 -3.95 -11.70
CA LEU A 166 3.04 -5.17 -11.35
C LEU A 166 2.47 -6.40 -12.09
N THR A 167 1.16 -6.55 -12.12
CA THR A 167 0.53 -7.71 -12.78
C THR A 167 0.70 -7.70 -14.29
N GLU A 168 0.69 -6.52 -14.91
CA GLU A 168 1.01 -6.36 -16.32
C GLU A 168 2.47 -6.75 -16.62
N VAL A 169 3.42 -6.28 -15.78
CA VAL A 169 4.85 -6.57 -15.95
C VAL A 169 5.17 -8.05 -15.67
N ILE A 170 4.53 -8.69 -14.69
CA ILE A 170 4.67 -10.14 -14.46
C ILE A 170 4.28 -10.92 -15.71
N ARG A 171 3.25 -10.48 -16.44
CA ARG A 171 2.83 -11.13 -17.70
C ARG A 171 3.81 -10.91 -18.85
N SER A 172 4.42 -9.72 -18.95
CA SER A 172 5.35 -9.43 -20.05
C SER A 172 6.75 -10.02 -19.82
N GLU A 173 7.26 -9.96 -18.60
CA GLU A 173 8.63 -10.33 -18.27
C GLU A 173 8.77 -11.80 -17.83
N ASP A 174 9.99 -12.33 -17.89
CA ASP A 174 10.28 -13.76 -17.66
C ASP A 174 11.02 -14.03 -16.33
N ASN A 175 11.54 -12.99 -15.69
CA ASN A 175 12.33 -13.09 -14.47
C ASN A 175 12.22 -11.81 -13.62
N PHE A 176 12.80 -11.86 -12.41
CA PHE A 176 12.74 -10.72 -11.48
C PHE A 176 13.63 -9.54 -11.90
N ASP A 177 14.71 -9.76 -12.62
CA ASP A 177 15.62 -8.69 -13.02
C ASP A 177 14.97 -7.82 -14.11
N ASP A 178 14.36 -8.44 -15.11
CA ASP A 178 13.58 -7.76 -16.14
C ASP A 178 12.31 -7.09 -15.55
N LEU A 179 11.63 -7.76 -14.61
CA LEU A 179 10.51 -7.19 -13.88
C LEU A 179 10.92 -5.89 -13.14
N ILE A 180 12.07 -5.88 -12.45
CA ILE A 180 12.55 -4.68 -11.75
C ILE A 180 12.85 -3.56 -12.75
N LEU A 181 13.50 -3.90 -13.86
CA LEU A 181 13.87 -2.93 -14.90
C LEU A 181 12.62 -2.29 -15.53
N GLU A 182 11.61 -3.10 -15.88
CA GLU A 182 10.38 -2.62 -16.52
C GLU A 182 9.52 -1.81 -15.56
N MET A 183 9.40 -2.24 -14.30
CA MET A 183 8.73 -1.47 -13.25
C MET A 183 9.40 -0.12 -13.02
N LYS A 184 10.74 -0.06 -13.08
CA LYS A 184 11.48 1.20 -12.98
C LYS A 184 11.16 2.16 -14.12
N LYS A 185 11.06 1.69 -15.35
CA LYS A 185 10.62 2.52 -16.51
C LYS A 185 9.21 3.09 -16.30
N ARG A 186 8.34 2.37 -15.58
CA ARG A 186 6.98 2.82 -15.23
C ARG A 186 6.93 3.73 -13.99
N GLY A 187 8.08 4.11 -13.43
CA GLY A 187 8.19 5.01 -12.28
C GLY A 187 8.00 4.32 -10.91
N PHE A 188 8.24 3.01 -10.84
CA PHE A 188 8.21 2.25 -9.59
C PHE A 188 9.58 1.68 -9.26
N GLU A 189 10.01 1.81 -8.01
CA GLU A 189 11.17 1.11 -7.50
C GLU A 189 10.76 -0.14 -6.75
N ILE A 190 11.41 -1.26 -7.06
CA ILE A 190 11.22 -2.53 -6.39
C ILE A 190 12.45 -2.85 -5.53
N GLN A 191 12.20 -3.21 -4.29
CA GLN A 191 13.18 -3.75 -3.37
C GLN A 191 12.82 -5.19 -3.02
N LEU A 192 13.68 -6.13 -3.39
CA LEU A 192 13.55 -7.53 -3.05
C LEU A 192 14.21 -7.80 -1.69
N SER A 193 13.58 -8.66 -0.91
CA SER A 193 14.16 -9.26 0.29
C SER A 193 14.49 -10.72 -0.01
N SER A 194 15.66 -11.19 0.40
CA SER A 194 16.06 -12.58 0.23
C SER A 194 16.40 -13.22 1.58
N ASN A 195 16.23 -14.53 1.67
CA ASN A 195 16.72 -15.34 2.77
C ASN A 195 17.55 -16.52 2.21
N VAL A 196 18.35 -17.15 3.08
CA VAL A 196 19.28 -18.23 2.69
C VAL A 196 18.52 -19.47 2.22
N ARG A 197 17.31 -19.71 2.73
CA ARG A 197 16.54 -20.93 2.48
C ARG A 197 15.76 -20.88 1.16
N ASP A 198 15.07 -19.78 0.91
CA ASP A 198 14.08 -19.66 -0.16
C ASP A 198 14.50 -18.68 -1.26
N GLY A 199 15.67 -18.06 -1.16
CA GLY A 199 16.10 -16.97 -2.03
C GLY A 199 15.21 -15.74 -1.84
N ILE A 200 14.62 -15.20 -2.92
CA ILE A 200 13.70 -14.05 -2.84
C ILE A 200 12.49 -14.44 -1.99
N SER A 201 12.27 -13.77 -0.86
CA SER A 201 11.23 -14.04 0.13
C SER A 201 10.21 -12.93 0.29
N GLY A 202 10.50 -11.75 -0.24
CA GLY A 202 9.63 -10.59 -0.13
C GLY A 202 9.89 -9.56 -1.21
N MET A 203 8.92 -8.67 -1.40
CA MET A 203 8.99 -7.54 -2.32
C MET A 203 8.35 -6.33 -1.69
N ARG A 204 8.96 -5.17 -1.91
CA ARG A 204 8.43 -3.87 -1.56
C ARG A 204 8.43 -3.00 -2.81
N ILE A 205 7.35 -2.26 -3.04
CA ILE A 205 7.19 -1.38 -4.20
C ILE A 205 7.00 0.04 -3.72
N MET A 206 7.66 0.98 -4.36
CA MET A 206 7.62 2.40 -4.06
C MET A 206 7.43 3.19 -5.35
N MET A 207 6.63 4.25 -5.32
CA MET A 207 6.58 5.20 -6.41
C MET A 207 7.83 6.09 -6.39
N GLU A 208 8.47 6.28 -7.51
CA GLU A 208 9.69 7.10 -7.60
C GLU A 208 9.43 8.57 -7.22
N LYS A 209 8.24 9.10 -7.56
CA LYS A 209 7.80 10.45 -7.16
C LYS A 209 7.71 10.65 -5.64
N ASP A 210 7.55 9.57 -4.86
CA ASP A 210 7.46 9.63 -3.39
C ASP A 210 8.84 9.56 -2.70
N LYS A 211 9.92 9.34 -3.46
CA LYS A 211 11.28 9.36 -2.93
C LYS A 211 11.66 10.73 -2.41
N ASN A 212 12.21 10.75 -1.22
CA ASN A 212 12.89 11.94 -0.71
C ASN A 212 14.37 11.87 -1.02
N HIS A 213 14.79 12.51 -2.11
CA HIS A 213 16.20 12.54 -2.56
C HIS A 213 17.13 13.36 -1.64
N GLN A 214 16.58 14.09 -0.65
CA GLN A 214 17.37 14.97 0.23
C GLN A 214 17.85 14.27 1.50
N THR A 215 17.36 13.10 1.82
CA THR A 215 17.76 12.39 3.03
C THR A 215 18.44 11.08 2.62
N GLU A 216 19.70 10.88 3.04
CA GLU A 216 20.43 9.60 2.95
C GLU A 216 19.79 8.49 3.80
N ARG A 217 18.73 8.80 4.56
CA ARG A 217 17.98 7.81 5.31
C ARG A 217 17.18 6.97 4.34
N VAL A 218 17.60 5.73 4.16
CA VAL A 218 16.79 4.69 3.52
C VAL A 218 15.60 4.42 4.43
N TYR A 219 14.55 5.24 4.28
CA TYR A 219 13.27 4.87 4.87
C TYR A 219 12.85 3.55 4.20
N LYS A 220 12.21 2.68 4.95
CA LYS A 220 11.42 1.55 4.41
C LYS A 220 10.19 2.15 3.70
N ALA A 221 10.46 2.93 2.66
CA ALA A 221 9.44 3.59 1.87
C ALA A 221 8.68 2.58 1.03
N GLY A 222 7.46 2.92 0.64
CA GLY A 222 6.61 2.08 -0.20
C GLY A 222 5.88 0.98 0.58
N TYR A 223 5.16 0.15 -0.16
CA TYR A 223 4.28 -0.89 0.37
C TYR A 223 4.88 -2.28 0.15
N LYS A 224 4.74 -3.17 1.13
CA LYS A 224 5.04 -4.59 0.95
C LYS A 224 4.04 -5.20 -0.03
N LEU A 225 4.43 -6.24 -0.75
CA LEU A 225 3.51 -6.96 -1.65
C LEU A 225 2.23 -7.41 -0.93
N SER A 226 2.34 -7.86 0.33
CA SER A 226 1.19 -8.23 1.16
C SER A 226 0.28 -7.08 1.60
N GLU A 227 0.74 -5.83 1.46
CA GLU A 227 -0.05 -4.61 1.71
C GLU A 227 -0.72 -4.11 0.41
N ILE A 228 -0.20 -4.54 -0.74
CA ILE A 228 -0.72 -4.24 -2.08
C ILE A 228 -1.76 -5.28 -2.49
N SER A 229 -1.50 -6.57 -2.23
CA SER A 229 -2.40 -7.66 -2.53
C SER A 229 -2.30 -8.76 -1.47
N ASN A 230 -3.44 -9.27 -1.00
CA ASN A 230 -3.51 -10.42 -0.12
C ASN A 230 -3.40 -11.75 -0.90
N GLN A 231 -3.67 -11.74 -2.19
CA GLN A 231 -3.68 -12.91 -3.08
C GLN A 231 -2.32 -13.13 -3.76
N LEU A 232 -1.70 -12.05 -4.29
CA LEU A 232 -0.41 -12.16 -4.99
C LEU A 232 0.75 -12.38 -4.01
N LYS A 233 1.49 -13.47 -4.19
CA LYS A 233 2.63 -13.86 -3.34
C LYS A 233 3.90 -14.03 -4.15
N ILE A 234 5.05 -13.85 -3.52
CA ILE A 234 6.36 -14.08 -4.15
C ILE A 234 6.51 -15.51 -4.67
N SER A 235 6.03 -16.50 -3.90
CA SER A 235 6.07 -17.90 -4.35
C SER A 235 5.28 -18.13 -5.62
N GLU A 236 4.15 -17.45 -5.75
CA GLU A 236 3.31 -17.51 -6.96
C GLU A 236 4.02 -16.88 -8.17
N ILE A 237 4.64 -15.70 -7.99
CA ILE A 237 5.40 -15.03 -9.06
C ILE A 237 6.56 -15.92 -9.53
N LYS A 238 7.28 -16.56 -8.60
CA LYS A 238 8.34 -17.52 -8.95
C LYS A 238 7.79 -18.67 -9.78
N SER A 239 6.73 -19.32 -9.31
CA SER A 239 6.12 -20.44 -10.03
C SER A 239 5.56 -20.00 -11.39
N PHE A 240 5.04 -18.79 -11.50
CA PHE A 240 4.58 -18.23 -12.77
C PHE A 240 5.73 -18.09 -13.77
N PHE A 241 6.87 -17.54 -13.36
CA PHE A 241 8.06 -17.43 -14.21
C PHE A 241 8.63 -18.80 -14.59
N GLU A 242 8.66 -19.78 -13.65
CA GLU A 242 9.10 -21.14 -13.94
C GLU A 242 8.20 -21.78 -15.03
N VAL A 243 6.90 -21.67 -14.91
CA VAL A 243 5.94 -22.18 -15.89
C VAL A 243 6.09 -21.47 -17.23
N LYS A 244 6.21 -20.14 -17.20
CA LYS A 244 6.37 -19.31 -18.41
C LYS A 244 7.63 -19.70 -19.19
N THR A 245 8.76 -19.88 -18.49
CA THR A 245 10.01 -20.33 -19.09
C THR A 245 9.87 -21.71 -19.72
N ALA A 246 9.26 -22.65 -19.00
CA ALA A 246 9.03 -24.01 -19.51
C ALA A 246 8.14 -24.02 -20.77
N VAL A 247 7.08 -23.21 -20.77
CA VAL A 247 6.17 -23.07 -21.92
C VAL A 247 6.92 -22.51 -23.14
N LYS A 248 7.64 -21.41 -22.98
CA LYS A 248 8.41 -20.77 -24.06
C LYS A 248 9.46 -21.69 -24.65
N GLU A 249 10.11 -22.50 -23.83
CA GLU A 249 11.08 -23.48 -24.33
C GLU A 249 10.41 -24.59 -25.13
N VAL A 250 9.32 -25.17 -24.60
CA VAL A 250 8.61 -26.27 -25.27
C VAL A 250 7.95 -25.79 -26.56
N GLN A 251 7.41 -24.58 -26.58
CA GLN A 251 6.78 -23.99 -27.77
C GLN A 251 7.72 -23.95 -28.99
N LYS A 252 9.03 -23.84 -28.80
CA LYS A 252 10.01 -23.78 -29.88
C LYS A 252 10.12 -25.09 -30.67
N TYR A 253 9.73 -26.21 -30.06
CA TYR A 253 9.96 -27.55 -30.61
C TYR A 253 8.70 -28.40 -30.77
N ALA A 254 7.60 -28.02 -30.12
CA ALA A 254 6.35 -28.79 -30.17
C ALA A 254 5.58 -28.44 -31.44
N SER A 255 5.32 -29.45 -32.28
CA SER A 255 4.57 -29.30 -33.53
C SER A 255 3.07 -29.55 -33.35
N ASN A 256 2.67 -30.23 -32.24
CA ASN A 256 1.29 -30.56 -31.94
C ASN A 256 1.04 -30.62 -30.42
N LEU A 257 -0.23 -30.69 -30.04
CA LEU A 257 -0.67 -30.70 -28.63
C LEU A 257 -0.10 -31.89 -27.84
N LYS A 258 0.05 -33.05 -28.47
CA LYS A 258 0.59 -34.24 -27.82
C LYS A 258 2.04 -34.04 -27.43
N GLU A 259 2.87 -33.59 -28.38
CA GLU A 259 4.27 -33.25 -28.14
C GLU A 259 4.43 -32.13 -27.10
N PHE A 260 3.62 -31.08 -27.18
CA PHE A 260 3.61 -30.02 -26.19
C PHE A 260 3.36 -30.56 -24.80
N ARG A 261 2.32 -31.40 -24.62
CA ARG A 261 1.97 -32.01 -23.35
C ARG A 261 3.08 -32.91 -22.81
N GLU A 262 3.63 -33.82 -23.65
CA GLU A 262 4.70 -34.73 -23.25
C GLU A 262 5.95 -33.97 -22.83
N ASN A 263 6.35 -32.94 -23.56
CA ASN A 263 7.51 -32.11 -23.24
C ASN A 263 7.32 -31.27 -21.97
N ILE A 264 6.13 -30.72 -21.73
CA ILE A 264 5.79 -30.02 -20.48
C ILE A 264 5.81 -30.99 -19.30
N GLN A 265 5.32 -32.23 -19.48
CA GLN A 265 5.34 -33.25 -18.44
C GLN A 265 6.77 -33.69 -18.11
N GLN A 266 7.67 -33.83 -19.09
CA GLN A 266 9.09 -34.12 -18.85
C GLN A 266 9.79 -33.03 -18.02
N LYS A 267 9.30 -31.77 -18.06
CA LYS A 267 9.79 -30.68 -17.22
C LYS A 267 9.16 -30.65 -15.81
N GLY A 268 8.34 -31.64 -15.45
CA GLY A 268 7.73 -31.78 -14.12
C GLY A 268 6.43 -30.99 -13.92
N PHE A 269 5.77 -30.62 -15.00
CA PHE A 269 4.47 -29.96 -14.95
C PHE A 269 3.37 -30.87 -15.48
N SER A 270 2.15 -30.71 -14.96
CA SER A 270 0.93 -31.34 -15.48
C SER A 270 0.16 -30.37 -16.35
N VAL A 271 -0.51 -30.88 -17.38
CA VAL A 271 -1.30 -30.11 -18.33
C VAL A 271 -2.75 -30.54 -18.22
N LYS A 272 -3.68 -29.60 -18.04
CA LYS A 272 -5.12 -29.81 -18.10
C LYS A 272 -5.72 -28.94 -19.20
N MET A 273 -6.71 -29.44 -19.90
CA MET A 273 -7.40 -28.75 -20.97
C MET A 273 -8.77 -28.30 -20.53
N GLN A 274 -9.12 -27.07 -20.81
CA GLN A 274 -10.47 -26.53 -20.69
C GLN A 274 -11.08 -26.47 -22.06
N TYR A 275 -12.24 -27.09 -22.24
CA TYR A 275 -12.94 -27.15 -23.52
C TYR A 275 -14.13 -26.18 -23.54
N ASN A 276 -14.48 -25.72 -24.72
CA ASN A 276 -15.66 -24.91 -24.95
C ASN A 276 -16.89 -25.81 -24.94
N GLY A 277 -17.66 -25.81 -23.83
CA GLY A 277 -18.79 -26.69 -23.60
C GLY A 277 -18.42 -28.05 -23.00
N GLU A 278 -19.36 -29.03 -23.08
CA GLU A 278 -19.14 -30.38 -22.56
C GLU A 278 -18.17 -31.18 -23.43
N PHE A 279 -17.17 -31.79 -22.80
CA PHE A 279 -16.27 -32.71 -23.48
C PHE A 279 -17.00 -33.92 -24.02
N LYS A 280 -16.85 -34.21 -25.32
CA LYS A 280 -17.39 -35.39 -25.97
C LYS A 280 -16.26 -36.29 -26.46
N ALA A 281 -16.17 -37.52 -25.87
CA ALA A 281 -15.16 -38.48 -26.29
C ALA A 281 -15.32 -38.83 -27.77
N ASN A 282 -14.21 -39.03 -28.47
CA ASN A 282 -14.15 -39.35 -29.91
C ASN A 282 -14.71 -38.27 -30.87
N GLN A 283 -14.89 -37.05 -30.38
CA GLN A 283 -15.25 -35.89 -31.20
C GLN A 283 -14.16 -34.81 -31.10
N LYS A 284 -14.14 -33.92 -32.10
CA LYS A 284 -13.28 -32.74 -32.07
C LYS A 284 -13.88 -31.75 -31.07
N ASN A 285 -13.19 -31.56 -29.94
CA ASN A 285 -13.55 -30.59 -28.93
C ASN A 285 -12.71 -29.34 -29.10
N GLU A 286 -13.34 -28.19 -29.07
CA GLU A 286 -12.62 -26.90 -29.12
C GLU A 286 -12.00 -26.58 -27.75
N ILE A 287 -10.70 -26.32 -27.73
CA ILE A 287 -9.97 -25.98 -26.51
C ILE A 287 -10.16 -24.48 -26.26
N GLN A 288 -10.70 -24.14 -25.09
CA GLN A 288 -10.85 -22.77 -24.62
C GLN A 288 -9.55 -22.27 -23.99
N ASP A 289 -8.91 -23.08 -23.14
CA ASP A 289 -7.66 -22.75 -22.48
C ASP A 289 -6.88 -24.01 -22.06
N ILE A 290 -5.58 -23.84 -21.84
CA ILE A 290 -4.70 -24.89 -21.31
C ILE A 290 -4.15 -24.42 -19.97
N TRP A 291 -4.25 -25.29 -18.97
CA TRP A 291 -3.80 -25.02 -17.62
C TRP A 291 -2.56 -25.85 -17.29
N ILE A 292 -1.56 -25.20 -16.71
CA ILE A 292 -0.27 -25.82 -16.39
C ILE A 292 -0.04 -25.72 -14.89
N ASN A 293 0.26 -26.87 -14.26
CA ASN A 293 0.48 -26.98 -12.82
C ASN A 293 1.78 -27.76 -12.54
N LYS A 294 2.51 -27.39 -11.50
CA LYS A 294 3.63 -28.16 -11.00
C LYS A 294 3.13 -29.44 -10.30
N VAL A 295 3.70 -30.60 -10.59
CA VAL A 295 3.21 -31.90 -10.12
C VAL A 295 3.10 -31.96 -8.58
N ASP A 296 3.99 -31.29 -7.86
CA ASP A 296 4.06 -31.30 -6.38
C ASP A 296 3.22 -30.20 -5.68
N SER A 297 2.40 -29.46 -6.41
CA SER A 297 1.71 -28.26 -5.89
C SER A 297 0.35 -28.51 -5.23
N ASN A 298 0.00 -29.74 -4.89
CA ASN A 298 -1.32 -30.12 -4.33
C ASN A 298 -1.71 -29.38 -3.03
N GLN A 299 -0.77 -28.72 -2.36
CA GLN A 299 -1.02 -27.91 -1.15
C GLN A 299 -1.13 -26.40 -1.41
N GLN A 300 -0.89 -25.94 -2.65
CA GLN A 300 -0.94 -24.51 -2.95
C GLN A 300 -2.39 -24.02 -2.96
N LYS A 301 -2.65 -22.93 -2.24
CA LYS A 301 -3.95 -22.24 -2.25
C LYS A 301 -4.08 -21.42 -3.51
N SER A 302 -5.31 -21.14 -3.95
CA SER A 302 -5.54 -20.16 -5.02
C SER A 302 -4.89 -18.81 -4.69
N GLY A 303 -4.33 -18.19 -5.71
CA GLY A 303 -3.66 -16.90 -5.66
C GLY A 303 -4.22 -15.96 -6.72
N PHE A 304 -3.44 -14.99 -7.17
CA PHE A 304 -3.83 -14.03 -8.18
C PHE A 304 -3.86 -14.64 -9.59
N PHE A 305 -2.84 -15.42 -9.95
CA PHE A 305 -2.71 -16.09 -11.24
C PHE A 305 -2.95 -17.60 -11.15
N PHE A 306 -2.83 -18.18 -9.96
CA PHE A 306 -2.88 -19.61 -9.72
C PHE A 306 -4.24 -20.05 -9.22
N ARG A 307 -4.87 -21.00 -9.93
CA ARG A 307 -6.11 -21.66 -9.48
C ARG A 307 -5.77 -22.98 -8.80
N LYS A 308 -6.24 -23.18 -7.57
CA LYS A 308 -6.01 -24.40 -6.79
C LYS A 308 -6.47 -25.64 -7.57
N ASN A 309 -5.66 -26.71 -7.55
CA ASN A 309 -5.87 -27.97 -8.24
C ASN A 309 -5.91 -27.88 -9.79
N VAL A 310 -5.75 -26.69 -10.36
CA VAL A 310 -5.81 -26.46 -11.81
C VAL A 310 -4.48 -25.98 -12.34
N GLY A 311 -3.90 -24.93 -11.75
CA GLY A 311 -2.63 -24.35 -12.17
C GLY A 311 -2.75 -22.92 -12.67
N PHE A 312 -1.84 -22.57 -13.57
CA PHE A 312 -1.82 -21.29 -14.30
C PHE A 312 -2.46 -21.48 -15.67
N SER A 313 -3.33 -20.56 -16.07
CA SER A 313 -3.91 -20.50 -17.39
C SER A 313 -2.83 -20.08 -18.41
N LEU A 314 -2.78 -20.74 -19.55
CA LEU A 314 -1.83 -20.41 -20.62
C LEU A 314 -2.10 -19.02 -21.20
N SER A 315 -3.36 -18.65 -21.36
CA SER A 315 -3.77 -17.31 -21.79
C SER A 315 -3.37 -16.21 -20.81
N ALA A 316 -3.30 -16.51 -19.51
CA ALA A 316 -2.81 -15.58 -18.49
C ALA A 316 -1.27 -15.47 -18.49
N ILE A 317 -0.56 -16.53 -18.93
CA ILE A 317 0.92 -16.55 -19.00
C ILE A 317 1.39 -15.67 -20.17
N ASP A 318 0.81 -15.84 -21.34
CA ASP A 318 1.16 -15.07 -22.53
C ASP A 318 -0.06 -14.96 -23.46
N PRO A 319 -0.64 -13.77 -23.62
CA PRO A 319 -1.78 -13.55 -24.52
C PRO A 319 -1.49 -13.94 -25.99
N GLY A 320 -0.22 -13.94 -26.42
CA GLY A 320 0.20 -14.37 -27.76
C GLY A 320 0.13 -15.88 -27.96
N LEU A 321 -0.06 -16.66 -26.88
CA LEU A 321 -0.19 -18.12 -26.97
C LEU A 321 -1.61 -18.60 -27.36
N ASP A 322 -2.60 -17.72 -27.47
CA ASP A 322 -3.93 -18.08 -27.97
C ASP A 322 -3.86 -18.65 -29.40
N ASP A 323 -2.98 -18.11 -30.23
CA ASP A 323 -2.76 -18.63 -31.58
C ASP A 323 -2.07 -20.01 -31.58
N LEU A 324 -1.19 -20.26 -30.61
CA LEU A 324 -0.62 -21.58 -30.38
C LEU A 324 -1.70 -22.58 -29.95
N VAL A 325 -2.55 -22.24 -29.00
CA VAL A 325 -3.66 -23.09 -28.55
C VAL A 325 -4.56 -23.44 -29.73
N LYS A 326 -4.91 -22.47 -30.59
CA LYS A 326 -5.69 -22.67 -31.81
C LYS A 326 -4.98 -23.58 -32.82
N SER A 327 -3.69 -23.37 -33.05
CA SER A 327 -2.89 -24.19 -33.99
C SER A 327 -2.71 -25.63 -33.49
N LEU A 328 -2.47 -25.81 -32.20
CA LEU A 328 -2.34 -27.13 -31.56
C LEU A 328 -3.69 -27.88 -31.53
N SER A 329 -4.81 -27.16 -31.40
CA SER A 329 -6.16 -27.77 -31.38
C SER A 329 -6.65 -28.23 -32.74
N GLN A 330 -6.18 -27.60 -33.82
CA GLN A 330 -6.62 -27.97 -35.20
C GLN A 330 -6.15 -29.37 -35.62
N ASN A 331 -5.10 -29.90 -35.04
CA ASN A 331 -4.41 -31.14 -35.42
C ASN A 331 -4.67 -32.35 -34.53
N SER A 332 -5.57 -32.29 -33.52
CA SER A 332 -5.75 -33.37 -32.56
C SER A 332 -7.19 -33.82 -32.37
N VAL A 333 -7.41 -35.15 -32.58
CA VAL A 333 -8.59 -35.84 -32.05
C VAL A 333 -8.23 -36.30 -30.64
N ASN A 334 -8.83 -35.69 -29.59
CA ASN A 334 -8.53 -35.98 -28.20
C ASN A 334 -9.39 -37.14 -27.68
N ASN A 335 -8.72 -38.24 -27.33
CA ASN A 335 -9.38 -39.44 -26.76
C ASN A 335 -9.23 -39.54 -25.23
N ASP A 336 -8.67 -38.56 -24.55
CA ASP A 336 -8.25 -38.66 -23.15
C ASP A 336 -9.12 -37.81 -22.20
N ALA A 337 -10.15 -38.45 -21.64
CA ALA A 337 -11.08 -37.81 -20.70
C ALA A 337 -10.45 -37.49 -19.31
N SER A 338 -9.27 -38.07 -18.99
CA SER A 338 -8.64 -37.93 -17.65
C SER A 338 -8.07 -36.56 -17.36
N ASN A 339 -7.89 -35.70 -18.39
CA ASN A 339 -7.29 -34.37 -18.30
C ASN A 339 -8.29 -33.22 -18.55
N HIS A 340 -9.57 -33.50 -18.41
CA HIS A 340 -10.64 -32.56 -18.64
C HIS A 340 -10.98 -31.77 -17.36
N LEU A 341 -11.03 -30.43 -17.47
CA LEU A 341 -11.61 -29.54 -16.48
C LEU A 341 -13.10 -29.38 -16.79
N LYS A 342 -13.96 -29.71 -15.80
CA LYS A 342 -15.37 -29.32 -15.89
C LYS A 342 -15.43 -27.79 -15.85
N SER A 343 -16.06 -27.21 -16.86
CA SER A 343 -16.33 -25.76 -16.91
C SER A 343 -17.32 -25.41 -15.79
N ASP A 344 -16.92 -24.55 -14.86
CA ASP A 344 -17.87 -23.83 -14.03
C ASP A 344 -18.30 -22.59 -14.81
N PRO A 345 -19.58 -22.42 -15.14
CA PRO A 345 -20.02 -21.38 -16.07
C PRO A 345 -19.95 -19.94 -15.52
N ASN A 346 -19.57 -19.73 -14.26
CA ASN A 346 -19.73 -18.44 -13.57
C ASN A 346 -18.46 -17.74 -13.11
N GLU A 347 -17.27 -18.15 -13.50
CA GLU A 347 -16.05 -17.44 -13.10
C GLU A 347 -15.31 -16.88 -14.32
N SER A 348 -15.63 -15.65 -14.74
CA SER A 348 -14.78 -14.86 -15.61
C SER A 348 -13.66 -14.18 -14.82
N LEU A 349 -12.45 -14.10 -15.37
CA LEU A 349 -11.31 -13.36 -14.76
C LEU A 349 -11.64 -11.87 -14.51
N ILE A 350 -12.68 -11.34 -15.13
CA ILE A 350 -13.18 -9.97 -14.96
C ILE A 350 -13.94 -9.81 -13.62
N ASP A 351 -14.65 -10.86 -13.16
CA ASP A 351 -15.39 -10.82 -11.89
C ASP A 351 -14.45 -10.87 -10.68
N ILE A 352 -13.29 -11.53 -10.81
CA ILE A 352 -12.26 -11.55 -9.75
C ILE A 352 -11.67 -10.17 -9.51
N ALA A 353 -11.53 -9.33 -10.54
CA ALA A 353 -11.07 -7.95 -10.38
C ALA A 353 -12.12 -7.05 -9.70
N GLY A 354 -13.41 -7.34 -9.86
CA GLY A 354 -14.52 -6.60 -9.24
C GLY A 354 -14.72 -6.92 -7.75
N GLU A 355 -14.60 -8.20 -7.36
CA GLU A 355 -14.66 -8.61 -5.93
C GLU A 355 -13.45 -8.12 -5.13
N LEU A 356 -12.27 -8.01 -5.76
CA LEU A 356 -11.05 -7.49 -5.16
C LEU A 356 -11.19 -6.04 -4.64
N ILE A 357 -12.02 -5.21 -5.28
CA ILE A 357 -12.26 -3.83 -4.86
C ILE A 357 -13.12 -3.78 -3.60
N GLY A 358 -14.02 -4.72 -3.38
CA GLY A 358 -14.91 -4.78 -2.21
C GLY A 358 -14.17 -5.05 -0.90
N ASP A 359 -13.21 -5.97 -0.89
CA ASP A 359 -12.44 -6.34 0.30
C ASP A 359 -11.39 -5.27 0.70
N PHE A 360 -10.98 -4.39 -0.22
CA PHE A 360 -10.07 -3.27 0.06
C PHE A 360 -10.71 -2.14 0.87
N LEU A 361 -12.04 -2.06 0.94
CA LEU A 361 -12.76 -1.01 1.65
C LEU A 361 -12.77 -1.20 3.18
N ASN A 362 -12.33 -2.34 3.68
CA ASN A 362 -12.13 -2.52 5.12
C ASN A 362 -10.79 -1.89 5.54
N PRO A 363 -10.81 -0.80 6.31
CA PRO A 363 -9.58 -0.12 6.73
C PRO A 363 -8.79 -1.01 7.70
N THR A 364 -7.83 -1.77 7.20
CA THR A 364 -6.78 -2.34 8.04
C THR A 364 -5.88 -1.21 8.51
N TYR A 365 -6.31 -0.61 9.61
CA TYR A 365 -5.60 0.42 10.31
C TYR A 365 -4.46 -0.20 11.12
N VAL A 366 -3.24 -0.01 10.67
CA VAL A 366 -2.07 -0.02 11.59
C VAL A 366 -0.94 0.77 10.94
N SER A 367 -0.45 1.82 11.59
CA SER A 367 0.95 2.18 11.46
C SER A 367 1.72 1.09 12.22
N GLN A 368 2.18 0.08 11.52
CA GLN A 368 2.81 -1.12 12.10
C GLN A 368 4.09 -0.80 12.89
N ASP A 369 4.71 0.36 12.66
CA ASP A 369 5.97 0.71 13.31
C ASP A 369 5.83 1.10 14.78
N GLU A 370 4.67 1.61 15.23
CA GLU A 370 4.44 1.90 16.65
C GLU A 370 4.00 0.65 17.43
N ASP A 371 3.23 -0.25 16.82
CA ASP A 371 2.73 -1.46 17.47
C ASP A 371 3.83 -2.52 17.68
N GLU A 372 4.82 -2.62 16.79
CA GLU A 372 5.96 -3.53 16.96
C GLU A 372 6.91 -3.04 18.08
N LEU A 373 7.10 -1.74 18.22
CA LEU A 373 7.87 -1.15 19.31
C LEU A 373 7.20 -1.35 20.67
N TRP A 374 5.87 -1.31 20.72
CA TRP A 374 5.09 -1.57 21.93
C TRP A 374 5.09 -3.05 22.32
N LYS A 375 4.98 -3.97 21.36
CA LYS A 375 5.07 -5.42 21.59
C LYS A 375 6.45 -5.85 22.05
N LYS A 376 7.54 -5.24 21.56
CA LYS A 376 8.91 -5.47 22.04
C LYS A 376 9.11 -4.95 23.47
N LYS A 377 8.58 -3.77 23.82
CA LYS A 377 8.67 -3.23 25.21
C LYS A 377 7.87 -4.04 26.22
N ARG A 378 6.77 -4.68 25.86
CA ARG A 378 6.00 -5.59 26.74
C ARG A 378 6.71 -6.93 27.00
N LYS A 379 7.49 -7.46 26.05
CA LYS A 379 8.29 -8.68 26.23
C LYS A 379 9.53 -8.50 27.11
N LEU A 380 10.02 -7.27 27.24
CA LEU A 380 11.18 -6.93 28.10
C LEU A 380 10.79 -6.57 29.55
N ARG A 381 9.50 -6.56 29.88
CA ARG A 381 8.99 -6.28 31.24
C ARG A 381 8.29 -7.49 31.89
N ARG A 382 8.41 -8.66 31.32
CA ARG A 382 8.10 -9.98 31.91
C ARG A 382 9.43 -10.79 31.96
#